data_b108c58f173a5b7533bc8ee679f6267a
#
_entry.id   b108c58f173a5b7533bc8ee679f6267a
#
_cell.length_a   1.000
_cell.length_b   1.000
_cell.length_c   1.000
_cell.angle_alpha   90.00
_cell.angle_beta   90.00
_cell.angle_gamma   90.00
#
_symmetry.space_group_name_H-M   'P 1'
#
loop_
_entity.id
_entity.type
_entity.pdbx_description
1 polymer ?
#
loop_
_entity_poly.entity_id
_entity_poly.type
_entity_poly.pdbx_seq_one_letter_code
_entity_poly.pdbx_strand_id
1 'polypeptide(L)'
;ALCSSFYGIFFSSETSQSGMNITSVIQQINNEFDDKIDEIKSSGSFDGVEVIGSRSNWKDVLSIYAVKTTTDENNPMEVATVDENKKAILSSIFWDMNNISKSVETRTETVTKESTDEQGNKVETTEQVEKKNLVITLSGKTAEDMANAYSFNDTQKKYLAELMSDKNNKLWASLIYNIGGVSGGSGIDIKDLDFSNETVNDTQKKIVAVATNSAKYGISARSGYCQAWVADVYQAVTGSRGSAHCALCAADMWAVSSDFSQIPVGATVYGYSSSQYGHVGIYIGNGMVAHNIGEIKIQSLESWIETYKGFAWGNNEIYG
;
A
#
# COMPACT_ATOMS: atom_id res chain seq x y z
N ALA A 1 15.42 -25.83 -8.11
CA ALA A 1 15.84 -25.35 -9.43
C ALA A 1 14.84 -24.36 -10.03
N LEU A 2 13.53 -24.64 -10.05
CA LEU A 2 12.49 -23.74 -10.57
C LEU A 2 12.44 -22.39 -9.84
N CYS A 3 12.49 -22.38 -8.50
CA CYS A 3 12.40 -21.13 -7.74
C CYS A 3 13.61 -20.20 -7.94
N SER A 4 14.82 -20.72 -8.10
CA SER A 4 16.02 -19.89 -8.33
C SER A 4 16.05 -19.31 -9.74
N SER A 5 15.55 -20.05 -10.71
CA SER A 5 15.39 -19.59 -12.10
C SER A 5 14.29 -18.54 -12.19
N PHE A 6 13.18 -18.78 -11.52
CA PHE A 6 12.06 -17.88 -11.41
C PHE A 6 12.45 -16.53 -10.79
N TYR A 7 13.31 -16.56 -9.79
CA TYR A 7 13.84 -15.38 -9.13
C TYR A 7 14.70 -14.51 -10.06
N GLY A 8 15.61 -15.13 -10.82
CA GLY A 8 16.42 -14.41 -11.81
C GLY A 8 15.59 -13.68 -12.87
N ILE A 9 14.39 -14.17 -13.12
CA ILE A 9 13.44 -13.65 -14.10
C ILE A 9 12.81 -12.31 -13.66
N PHE A 10 12.41 -12.22 -12.41
CA PHE A 10 11.76 -11.01 -11.88
C PHE A 10 12.77 -9.92 -11.46
N PHE A 11 14.03 -10.30 -11.22
CA PHE A 11 15.09 -9.41 -10.76
C PHE A 11 16.19 -9.15 -11.80
N SER A 12 16.13 -9.76 -12.98
CA SER A 12 17.05 -9.36 -14.04
C SER A 12 16.70 -7.93 -14.46
N SER A 13 17.69 -7.05 -14.41
CA SER A 13 17.59 -5.69 -14.92
C SER A 13 17.53 -5.64 -16.46
N GLU A 14 17.40 -6.79 -17.12
CA GLU A 14 17.31 -6.89 -18.56
C GLU A 14 15.92 -6.43 -19.01
N THR A 15 15.88 -5.20 -19.51
CA THR A 15 14.76 -4.74 -20.32
C THR A 15 14.70 -5.61 -21.56
N SER A 16 13.49 -6.13 -21.87
CA SER A 16 13.25 -6.77 -23.17
C SER A 16 13.61 -5.78 -24.31
N GLN A 17 13.83 -6.27 -25.51
CA GLN A 17 14.00 -5.40 -26.69
C GLN A 17 12.85 -4.39 -26.87
N SER A 18 11.69 -4.63 -26.26
CA SER A 18 10.53 -3.73 -26.21
C SER A 18 10.60 -2.66 -25.10
N GLY A 19 11.64 -2.65 -24.25
CA GLY A 19 11.76 -1.72 -23.14
C GLY A 19 10.79 -1.96 -21.96
N MET A 20 9.99 -3.03 -21.99
CA MET A 20 9.06 -3.38 -20.91
C MET A 20 9.72 -4.30 -19.89
N ASN A 21 9.56 -3.98 -18.62
CA ASN A 21 9.88 -4.86 -17.51
C ASN A 21 8.60 -5.17 -16.71
N ILE A 22 8.64 -6.23 -15.92
CA ILE A 22 7.49 -6.68 -15.13
C ILE A 22 6.99 -5.59 -14.17
N THR A 23 7.90 -4.83 -13.61
CA THR A 23 7.59 -3.72 -12.68
C THR A 23 6.75 -2.65 -13.34
N SER A 24 7.11 -2.21 -14.55
CA SER A 24 6.36 -1.19 -15.27
C SER A 24 4.95 -1.67 -15.68
N VAL A 25 4.82 -2.95 -16.02
CA VAL A 25 3.52 -3.56 -16.31
C VAL A 25 2.63 -3.60 -15.07
N ILE A 26 3.19 -4.00 -13.93
CA ILE A 26 2.44 -4.02 -12.67
C ILE A 26 2.02 -2.62 -12.25
N GLN A 27 2.91 -1.63 -12.38
CA GLN A 27 2.55 -0.22 -12.11
C GLN A 27 1.41 0.25 -12.99
N GLN A 28 1.43 -0.10 -14.28
CA GLN A 28 0.33 0.24 -15.17
C GLN A 28 -0.99 -0.40 -14.74
N ILE A 29 -0.98 -1.69 -14.39
CA ILE A 29 -2.19 -2.40 -13.92
C ILE A 29 -2.70 -1.79 -12.60
N ASN A 30 -1.80 -1.42 -11.69
CA ASN A 30 -2.17 -0.73 -10.45
C ASN A 30 -2.86 0.61 -10.75
N ASN A 31 -2.29 1.41 -11.65
CA ASN A 31 -2.88 2.69 -12.03
C ASN A 31 -4.29 2.50 -12.66
N GLU A 32 -4.44 1.51 -13.55
CA GLU A 32 -5.75 1.18 -14.14
C GLU A 32 -6.78 0.76 -13.08
N PHE A 33 -6.35 0.08 -12.01
CA PHE A 33 -7.22 -0.32 -10.90
C PHE A 33 -7.63 0.89 -10.06
N ASP A 34 -6.68 1.76 -9.73
CA ASP A 34 -6.91 2.98 -8.96
C ASP A 34 -7.78 3.97 -9.75
N ASP A 35 -7.53 4.14 -11.05
CA ASP A 35 -8.35 4.96 -11.95
C ASP A 35 -9.82 4.52 -11.96
N LYS A 36 -10.09 3.20 -11.97
CA LYS A 36 -11.46 2.68 -11.87
C LYS A 36 -12.13 3.01 -10.55
N ILE A 37 -11.39 2.97 -9.45
CA ILE A 37 -11.91 3.37 -8.13
C ILE A 37 -12.23 4.86 -8.14
N ASP A 38 -11.36 5.69 -8.70
CA ASP A 38 -11.55 7.14 -8.75
C ASP A 38 -12.68 7.54 -9.74
N GLU A 39 -12.85 6.80 -10.84
CA GLU A 39 -14.01 6.94 -11.72
C GLU A 39 -15.32 6.64 -10.95
N ILE A 40 -15.35 5.59 -10.13
CA ILE A 40 -16.51 5.26 -9.31
C ILE A 40 -16.79 6.35 -8.28
N LYS A 41 -15.77 6.87 -7.59
CA LYS A 41 -15.90 7.97 -6.62
C LYS A 41 -16.47 9.24 -7.29
N SER A 42 -16.05 9.49 -8.53
CA SER A 42 -16.46 10.66 -9.31
C SER A 42 -17.80 10.48 -10.02
N SER A 43 -18.41 9.29 -10.01
CA SER A 43 -19.62 8.95 -10.76
C SER A 43 -20.91 9.60 -10.23
N GLY A 44 -20.83 10.37 -9.14
CA GLY A 44 -21.96 11.06 -8.54
C GLY A 44 -21.54 11.97 -7.39
N SER A 45 -22.52 12.61 -6.77
CA SER A 45 -22.31 13.40 -5.54
C SER A 45 -22.68 12.54 -4.34
N PHE A 46 -21.72 12.31 -3.46
CA PHE A 46 -21.89 11.52 -2.25
C PHE A 46 -21.49 12.34 -1.03
N ASP A 47 -22.19 12.15 0.07
CA ASP A 47 -21.88 12.78 1.37
C ASP A 47 -20.72 12.07 2.08
N GLY A 48 -20.51 10.78 1.76
CA GLY A 48 -19.40 9.97 2.24
C GLY A 48 -19.00 8.93 1.22
N VAL A 49 -17.74 8.51 1.27
CA VAL A 49 -17.19 7.42 0.44
C VAL A 49 -16.44 6.47 1.37
N GLU A 50 -16.79 5.20 1.30
CA GLU A 50 -16.14 4.13 2.03
C GLU A 50 -15.61 3.09 1.04
N VAL A 51 -14.37 2.61 1.25
CA VAL A 51 -13.78 1.51 0.48
C VAL A 51 -13.53 0.37 1.44
N ILE A 52 -14.15 -0.78 1.17
CA ILE A 52 -14.06 -1.98 2.02
C ILE A 52 -13.52 -3.17 1.23
N GLY A 53 -12.97 -4.15 1.97
CA GLY A 53 -12.35 -5.32 1.36
C GLY A 53 -10.94 -5.07 0.84
N SER A 54 -10.41 -5.99 0.05
CA SER A 54 -9.07 -5.91 -0.50
C SER A 54 -8.97 -6.59 -1.86
N ARG A 55 -8.04 -6.14 -2.68
CA ARG A 55 -7.65 -6.82 -3.92
C ARG A 55 -6.74 -8.02 -3.61
N SER A 56 -6.56 -8.90 -4.59
CA SER A 56 -5.55 -9.96 -4.54
C SER A 56 -4.15 -9.37 -4.41
N ASN A 57 -3.31 -10.02 -3.63
CA ASN A 57 -1.91 -9.60 -3.50
C ASN A 57 -1.09 -10.01 -4.74
N TRP A 58 0.00 -9.30 -5.00
CA TRP A 58 0.82 -9.54 -6.17
C TRP A 58 1.58 -10.87 -6.12
N LYS A 59 1.83 -11.44 -4.95
CA LYS A 59 2.39 -12.79 -4.81
C LYS A 59 1.48 -13.82 -5.46
N ASP A 60 0.17 -13.75 -5.16
CA ASP A 60 -0.82 -14.66 -5.71
C ASP A 60 -0.95 -14.47 -7.23
N VAL A 61 -1.09 -13.22 -7.70
CA VAL A 61 -1.23 -12.88 -9.11
C VAL A 61 -0.02 -13.37 -9.93
N LEU A 62 1.18 -13.08 -9.46
CA LEU A 62 2.41 -13.45 -10.14
C LEU A 62 2.68 -14.96 -10.08
N SER A 63 2.27 -15.63 -9.01
CA SER A 63 2.37 -17.08 -8.91
C SER A 63 1.47 -17.76 -9.93
N ILE A 64 0.24 -17.30 -10.10
CA ILE A 64 -0.68 -17.80 -11.13
C ILE A 64 -0.15 -17.49 -12.54
N TYR A 65 0.33 -16.26 -12.76
CA TYR A 65 0.93 -15.87 -14.04
C TYR A 65 2.07 -16.78 -14.41
N ALA A 66 2.97 -17.03 -13.48
CA ALA A 66 4.12 -17.90 -13.69
C ALA A 66 3.74 -19.33 -14.06
N VAL A 67 2.85 -19.95 -13.29
CA VAL A 67 2.40 -21.32 -13.55
C VAL A 67 1.65 -21.41 -14.89
N LYS A 68 0.86 -20.39 -15.23
CA LYS A 68 0.07 -20.37 -16.48
C LYS A 68 0.94 -20.15 -17.73
N THR A 69 2.03 -19.39 -17.61
CA THR A 69 2.91 -19.06 -18.73
C THR A 69 4.11 -19.99 -18.88
N THR A 70 4.39 -20.83 -17.89
CA THR A 70 5.46 -21.83 -17.99
C THR A 70 5.02 -22.97 -18.90
N THR A 71 5.59 -23.04 -20.10
CA THR A 71 5.35 -24.12 -21.07
C THR A 71 6.46 -25.18 -21.04
N ASP A 72 7.68 -24.78 -20.64
CA ASP A 72 8.84 -25.65 -20.52
C ASP A 72 9.56 -25.44 -19.18
N GLU A 73 9.61 -26.49 -18.35
CA GLU A 73 10.26 -26.49 -17.03
C GLU A 73 11.78 -26.20 -17.11
N ASN A 74 12.39 -26.45 -18.27
CA ASN A 74 13.83 -26.31 -18.49
C ASN A 74 14.20 -24.94 -19.08
N ASN A 75 13.21 -24.13 -19.49
CA ASN A 75 13.45 -22.81 -20.06
C ASN A 75 12.72 -21.69 -19.27
N PRO A 76 13.23 -21.35 -18.09
CA PRO A 76 12.62 -20.29 -17.26
C PRO A 76 12.71 -18.88 -17.88
N MET A 77 13.57 -18.67 -18.87
CA MET A 77 13.70 -17.39 -19.58
C MET A 77 12.43 -17.00 -20.35
N GLU A 78 11.58 -17.96 -20.66
CA GLU A 78 10.31 -17.71 -21.35
C GLU A 78 9.34 -16.85 -20.55
N VAL A 79 9.43 -16.91 -19.23
CA VAL A 79 8.62 -16.09 -18.32
C VAL A 79 9.23 -14.69 -18.14
N ALA A 80 10.55 -14.56 -18.26
CA ALA A 80 11.30 -13.33 -17.95
C ALA A 80 11.09 -12.19 -18.94
N THR A 81 10.90 -12.51 -20.20
CA THR A 81 10.76 -11.48 -21.22
C THR A 81 9.30 -11.05 -21.29
N VAL A 82 9.01 -9.84 -20.89
CA VAL A 82 7.65 -9.26 -20.96
C VAL A 82 7.48 -8.62 -22.33
N ASP A 83 6.63 -9.21 -23.14
CA ASP A 83 6.11 -8.65 -24.38
C ASP A 83 4.63 -8.24 -24.23
N GLU A 84 4.03 -7.64 -25.25
CA GLU A 84 2.63 -7.21 -25.21
C GLU A 84 1.64 -8.37 -24.93
N ASN A 85 1.94 -9.58 -25.40
CA ASN A 85 1.11 -10.75 -25.16
C ASN A 85 1.17 -11.17 -23.69
N LYS A 86 2.36 -11.24 -23.10
CA LYS A 86 2.55 -11.58 -21.68
C LYS A 86 1.98 -10.51 -20.76
N LYS A 87 2.10 -9.23 -21.15
CA LYS A 87 1.42 -8.12 -20.47
C LYS A 87 -0.10 -8.30 -20.47
N ALA A 88 -0.69 -8.64 -21.63
CA ALA A 88 -2.12 -8.91 -21.72
C ALA A 88 -2.56 -10.09 -20.85
N ILE A 89 -1.75 -11.18 -20.80
CA ILE A 89 -2.00 -12.33 -19.94
C ILE A 89 -1.96 -11.92 -18.46
N LEU A 90 -0.94 -11.17 -18.04
CA LEU A 90 -0.82 -10.72 -16.66
C LEU A 90 -1.99 -9.81 -16.26
N SER A 91 -2.36 -8.86 -17.11
CA SER A 91 -3.52 -7.99 -16.90
C SER A 91 -4.82 -8.80 -16.81
N SER A 92 -5.02 -9.76 -17.70
CA SER A 92 -6.19 -10.65 -17.66
C SER A 92 -6.28 -11.42 -16.35
N ILE A 93 -5.16 -12.01 -15.89
CA ILE A 93 -5.12 -12.74 -14.62
C ILE A 93 -5.46 -11.81 -13.46
N PHE A 94 -4.87 -10.59 -13.44
CA PHE A 94 -5.17 -9.62 -12.41
C PHE A 94 -6.67 -9.29 -12.34
N TRP A 95 -7.30 -9.04 -13.49
CA TRP A 95 -8.74 -8.72 -13.55
C TRP A 95 -9.64 -9.92 -13.29
N ASP A 96 -9.22 -11.14 -13.59
CA ASP A 96 -9.93 -12.38 -13.22
C ASP A 96 -9.89 -12.62 -11.70
N MET A 97 -8.84 -12.14 -11.04
CA MET A 97 -8.67 -12.25 -9.60
C MET A 97 -9.35 -11.14 -8.81
N ASN A 98 -9.62 -9.99 -9.42
CA ASN A 98 -10.07 -8.81 -8.72
C ASN A 98 -11.40 -8.30 -9.23
N ASN A 99 -12.29 -7.96 -8.32
CA ASN A 99 -13.56 -7.35 -8.63
C ASN A 99 -13.76 -6.08 -7.81
N ILE A 100 -14.29 -5.04 -8.46
CA ILE A 100 -14.70 -3.79 -7.84
C ILE A 100 -16.20 -3.69 -8.04
N SER A 101 -16.94 -3.61 -6.94
CA SER A 101 -18.38 -3.35 -6.96
C SER A 101 -18.71 -2.11 -6.15
N LYS A 102 -19.86 -1.51 -6.43
CA LYS A 102 -20.33 -0.33 -5.69
C LYS A 102 -21.78 -0.49 -5.26
N SER A 103 -22.09 0.08 -4.12
CA SER A 103 -23.46 0.31 -3.66
C SER A 103 -23.58 1.72 -3.10
N VAL A 104 -24.79 2.27 -3.12
CA VAL A 104 -25.11 3.55 -2.50
C VAL A 104 -26.08 3.30 -1.37
N GLU A 105 -25.67 3.62 -0.16
CA GLU A 105 -26.52 3.56 1.02
C GLU A 105 -27.12 4.95 1.26
N THR A 106 -28.45 5.01 1.34
CA THR A 106 -29.17 6.24 1.67
C THR A 106 -29.67 6.15 3.11
N ARG A 107 -29.35 7.12 3.92
CA ARG A 107 -29.86 7.25 5.28
C ARG A 107 -30.41 8.66 5.50
N THR A 108 -31.45 8.76 6.31
CA THR A 108 -32.03 10.04 6.70
C THR A 108 -31.43 10.48 8.02
N GLU A 109 -30.84 11.67 8.05
CA GLU A 109 -30.30 12.30 9.26
C GLU A 109 -31.15 13.52 9.63
N THR A 110 -31.38 13.69 10.91
CA THR A 110 -32.05 14.91 11.43
C THR A 110 -30.97 15.95 11.72
N VAL A 111 -30.99 17.05 10.98
CA VAL A 111 -30.08 18.18 11.18
C VAL A 111 -30.80 19.31 11.82
N THR A 112 -30.26 19.83 12.92
CA THR A 112 -30.78 21.03 13.61
C THR A 112 -30.13 22.26 12.98
N LYS A 113 -30.96 23.18 12.47
CA LYS A 113 -30.52 24.50 11.99
C LYS A 113 -30.92 25.56 12.98
N GLU A 114 -29.96 26.36 13.39
CA GLU A 114 -30.25 27.60 14.16
C GLU A 114 -30.61 28.71 13.16
N SER A 115 -31.72 29.37 13.38
CA SER A 115 -32.14 30.59 12.70
C SER A 115 -32.51 31.65 13.72
N THR A 116 -32.60 32.93 13.30
CA THR A 116 -33.05 34.02 14.15
C THR A 116 -34.40 34.47 13.61
N ASP A 117 -35.40 34.57 14.50
CA ASP A 117 -36.71 35.09 14.13
C ASP A 117 -36.67 36.62 13.90
N GLU A 118 -37.78 37.17 13.42
CA GLU A 118 -37.91 38.62 13.16
C GLU A 118 -37.77 39.49 14.44
N GLN A 119 -37.86 38.88 15.62
CA GLN A 119 -37.68 39.50 16.91
C GLN A 119 -36.26 39.35 17.48
N GLY A 120 -35.35 38.70 16.77
CA GLY A 120 -33.96 38.50 17.18
C GLY A 120 -33.72 37.31 18.13
N ASN A 121 -34.73 36.43 18.32
CA ASN A 121 -34.56 35.23 19.14
C ASN A 121 -34.02 34.09 18.30
N LYS A 122 -33.15 33.25 18.91
CA LYS A 122 -32.69 32.01 18.30
C LYS A 122 -33.82 31.00 18.26
N VAL A 123 -34.10 30.49 17.05
CA VAL A 123 -35.06 29.42 16.79
C VAL A 123 -34.33 28.23 16.22
N GLU A 124 -34.46 27.07 16.86
CA GLU A 124 -33.97 25.81 16.34
C GLU A 124 -35.06 25.15 15.50
N THR A 125 -34.71 24.82 14.26
CA THR A 125 -35.57 24.03 13.37
C THR A 125 -34.87 22.73 13.02
N THR A 126 -35.60 21.63 13.05
CA THR A 126 -35.09 20.34 12.63
C THR A 126 -35.55 20.01 11.21
N GLU A 127 -34.62 19.64 10.38
CA GLU A 127 -34.86 19.20 9.00
C GLU A 127 -34.33 17.77 8.82
N GLN A 128 -35.09 16.95 8.12
CA GLN A 128 -34.58 15.64 7.70
C GLN A 128 -33.86 15.76 6.37
N VAL A 129 -32.59 15.37 6.37
CA VAL A 129 -31.73 15.42 5.18
C VAL A 129 -31.34 14.00 4.78
N GLU A 130 -31.55 13.65 3.52
CA GLU A 130 -31.02 12.41 2.98
C GLU A 130 -29.52 12.53 2.76
N LYS A 131 -28.77 11.57 3.31
CA LYS A 131 -27.33 11.41 3.13
C LYS A 131 -27.06 10.17 2.28
N LYS A 132 -26.25 10.34 1.25
CA LYS A 132 -25.83 9.26 0.34
C LYS A 132 -24.39 8.88 0.62
N ASN A 133 -24.15 7.65 1.05
CA ASN A 133 -22.83 7.11 1.26
C ASN A 133 -22.51 6.09 0.16
N LEU A 134 -21.43 6.34 -0.59
CA LEU A 134 -20.93 5.41 -1.59
C LEU A 134 -20.06 4.36 -0.87
N VAL A 135 -20.40 3.09 -1.02
CA VAL A 135 -19.58 1.97 -0.55
C VAL A 135 -18.99 1.28 -1.77
N ILE A 136 -17.66 1.29 -1.87
CA ILE A 136 -16.91 0.56 -2.89
C ILE A 136 -16.36 -0.70 -2.23
N THR A 137 -16.74 -1.86 -2.76
CA THR A 137 -16.31 -3.15 -2.25
C THR A 137 -15.27 -3.76 -3.19
N LEU A 138 -14.09 -4.00 -2.65
CA LEU A 138 -13.01 -4.71 -3.32
C LEU A 138 -13.05 -6.18 -2.91
N SER A 139 -12.95 -7.10 -3.87
CA SER A 139 -12.83 -8.52 -3.59
C SER A 139 -11.73 -9.14 -4.43
N GLY A 140 -10.73 -9.73 -3.76
CA GLY A 140 -9.62 -10.44 -4.36
C GLY A 140 -9.73 -11.94 -4.15
N LYS A 141 -9.39 -12.72 -5.17
CA LYS A 141 -9.24 -14.17 -5.10
C LYS A 141 -7.81 -14.56 -4.72
N THR A 142 -7.66 -15.70 -4.06
CA THR A 142 -6.35 -16.27 -3.75
C THR A 142 -5.78 -17.03 -4.94
N ALA A 143 -4.49 -17.37 -4.88
CA ALA A 143 -3.86 -18.24 -5.86
C ALA A 143 -4.53 -19.62 -5.92
N GLU A 144 -5.03 -20.15 -4.79
CA GLU A 144 -5.75 -21.44 -4.75
C GLU A 144 -7.10 -21.34 -5.46
N ASP A 145 -7.86 -20.27 -5.24
CA ASP A 145 -9.13 -20.02 -5.94
C ASP A 145 -8.91 -20.02 -7.46
N MET A 146 -7.83 -19.37 -7.90
CA MET A 146 -7.51 -19.29 -9.33
C MET A 146 -6.98 -20.57 -9.92
N ALA A 147 -6.20 -21.36 -9.17
CA ALA A 147 -5.77 -22.70 -9.60
C ALA A 147 -6.97 -23.61 -9.88
N ASN A 148 -8.02 -23.50 -9.05
CA ASN A 148 -9.26 -24.23 -9.26
C ASN A 148 -10.04 -23.68 -10.46
N ALA A 149 -10.21 -22.35 -10.56
CA ALA A 149 -10.92 -21.69 -11.65
C ALA A 149 -10.29 -21.98 -13.02
N TYR A 150 -8.96 -22.02 -13.10
CA TYR A 150 -8.22 -22.35 -14.32
C TYR A 150 -8.00 -23.86 -14.53
N SER A 151 -8.54 -24.70 -13.64
CA SER A 151 -8.41 -26.17 -13.72
C SER A 151 -6.96 -26.64 -13.83
N PHE A 152 -6.09 -26.11 -13.00
CA PHE A 152 -4.67 -26.50 -12.99
C PHE A 152 -4.54 -28.01 -12.74
N ASN A 153 -3.68 -28.65 -13.52
CA ASN A 153 -3.34 -30.06 -13.34
C ASN A 153 -2.42 -30.24 -12.11
N ASP A 154 -2.14 -31.49 -11.76
CA ASP A 154 -1.35 -31.83 -10.56
C ASP A 154 0.06 -31.25 -10.61
N THR A 155 0.71 -31.20 -11.78
CA THR A 155 2.03 -30.62 -11.97
C THR A 155 1.99 -29.10 -11.72
N GLN A 156 1.01 -28.42 -12.30
CA GLN A 156 0.81 -26.98 -12.11
C GLN A 156 0.49 -26.63 -10.64
N LYS A 157 -0.35 -27.44 -9.99
CA LYS A 157 -0.64 -27.26 -8.54
C LYS A 157 0.61 -27.46 -7.68
N LYS A 158 1.46 -28.43 -8.02
CA LYS A 158 2.73 -28.65 -7.33
C LYS A 158 3.68 -27.46 -7.49
N TYR A 159 3.78 -26.88 -8.68
CA TYR A 159 4.58 -25.67 -8.91
C TYR A 159 4.04 -24.47 -8.14
N LEU A 160 2.72 -24.28 -8.14
CA LEU A 160 2.10 -23.21 -7.37
C LEU A 160 2.42 -23.36 -5.88
N ALA A 161 2.26 -24.57 -5.32
CA ALA A 161 2.59 -24.85 -3.92
C ALA A 161 4.06 -24.58 -3.60
N GLU A 162 4.98 -24.88 -4.53
CA GLU A 162 6.39 -24.57 -4.36
C GLU A 162 6.65 -23.06 -4.36
N LEU A 163 6.06 -22.30 -5.30
CA LEU A 163 6.20 -20.85 -5.36
C LEU A 163 5.62 -20.17 -4.11
N MET A 164 4.50 -20.67 -3.63
CA MET A 164 3.80 -20.10 -2.46
C MET A 164 4.40 -20.52 -1.12
N SER A 165 5.37 -21.45 -1.10
CA SER A 165 5.95 -21.98 0.14
C SER A 165 6.72 -20.91 0.92
N ASP A 166 6.74 -21.04 2.27
CA ASP A 166 7.38 -20.10 3.19
C ASP A 166 8.87 -19.89 2.92
N LYS A 167 9.57 -20.91 2.38
CA LYS A 167 10.98 -20.78 1.99
C LYS A 167 11.23 -19.68 0.95
N ASN A 168 10.20 -19.28 0.21
CA ASN A 168 10.27 -18.26 -0.82
C ASN A 168 9.77 -16.88 -0.35
N ASN A 169 9.33 -16.74 0.90
CA ASN A 169 8.76 -15.47 1.40
C ASN A 169 9.74 -14.31 1.26
N LYS A 170 11.04 -14.53 1.53
CA LYS A 170 12.08 -13.49 1.33
C LYS A 170 12.18 -13.03 -0.13
N LEU A 171 12.07 -13.98 -1.04
CA LEU A 171 12.12 -13.72 -2.48
C LEU A 171 10.90 -12.90 -2.91
N TRP A 172 9.73 -13.28 -2.43
CA TRP A 172 8.49 -12.56 -2.70
C TRP A 172 8.47 -11.17 -2.08
N ALA A 173 8.94 -11.02 -0.84
CA ALA A 173 9.04 -9.72 -0.19
C ALA A 173 9.93 -8.78 -1.01
N SER A 174 11.10 -9.25 -1.45
CA SER A 174 12.01 -8.48 -2.29
C SER A 174 11.41 -8.12 -3.66
N LEU A 175 10.65 -9.04 -4.28
CA LEU A 175 9.99 -8.79 -5.56
C LEU A 175 8.87 -7.76 -5.42
N ILE A 176 7.96 -7.96 -4.48
CA ILE A 176 6.84 -7.04 -4.20
C ILE A 176 7.38 -5.65 -3.84
N TYR A 177 8.51 -5.61 -3.17
CA TYR A 177 9.27 -4.42 -2.87
C TYR A 177 9.71 -3.64 -4.12
N ASN A 178 10.36 -4.33 -5.09
CA ASN A 178 10.86 -3.71 -6.31
C ASN A 178 9.76 -3.29 -7.29
N ILE A 179 8.56 -3.85 -7.16
CA ILE A 179 7.40 -3.56 -8.01
C ILE A 179 6.77 -2.17 -7.71
N GLY A 180 7.31 -1.44 -6.75
CA GLY A 180 6.84 -0.09 -6.48
C GLY A 180 5.49 -0.03 -5.79
N GLY A 181 5.42 -0.72 -4.70
CA GLY A 181 4.49 -0.35 -3.66
C GLY A 181 3.05 -0.68 -3.87
N VAL A 182 2.53 -1.01 -2.78
CA VAL A 182 1.12 -1.10 -2.48
C VAL A 182 0.53 0.31 -2.53
N SER A 183 0.01 0.70 -3.68
CA SER A 183 -0.93 1.80 -3.75
C SER A 183 -2.31 1.26 -3.36
N GLY A 184 -2.91 1.85 -2.36
CA GLY A 184 -4.30 1.59 -1.97
C GLY A 184 -4.54 0.35 -1.11
N GLY A 185 -4.48 0.49 0.20
CA GLY A 185 -5.35 -0.21 1.16
C GLY A 185 -5.24 -1.73 1.35
N SER A 186 -4.35 -2.42 0.70
CA SER A 186 -4.10 -3.83 1.02
C SER A 186 -2.90 -3.92 1.96
N GLY A 187 -3.19 -4.05 3.26
CA GLY A 187 -2.17 -4.16 4.28
C GLY A 187 -1.17 -5.26 3.94
N ILE A 188 0.11 -4.90 3.91
CA ILE A 188 1.16 -5.89 4.12
C ILE A 188 0.87 -6.48 5.49
N ASP A 189 0.55 -7.77 5.57
CA ASP A 189 0.45 -8.42 6.88
C ASP A 189 1.87 -8.38 7.47
N ILE A 190 1.99 -8.00 8.75
CA ILE A 190 3.29 -7.95 9.44
C ILE A 190 4.01 -9.29 9.37
N LYS A 191 3.29 -10.38 9.22
CA LYS A 191 3.83 -11.72 8.97
C LYS A 191 4.64 -11.80 7.68
N ASP A 192 4.36 -10.94 6.69
CA ASP A 192 5.03 -10.90 5.40
C ASP A 192 6.27 -9.98 5.41
N LEU A 193 6.48 -9.21 6.47
CA LEU A 193 7.68 -8.40 6.68
C LEU A 193 8.76 -9.26 7.34
N ASP A 194 9.81 -9.53 6.60
CA ASP A 194 10.97 -10.27 7.12
C ASP A 194 11.96 -9.30 7.81
N PHE A 195 11.91 -9.28 9.13
CA PHE A 195 12.87 -8.54 9.96
C PHE A 195 14.14 -9.35 10.31
N SER A 196 14.39 -10.48 9.63
CA SER A 196 15.48 -11.40 10.03
C SER A 196 16.87 -10.79 9.97
N ASN A 197 17.06 -9.71 9.22
CA ASN A 197 18.32 -8.97 9.10
C ASN A 197 18.40 -7.74 10.02
N GLU A 198 17.34 -7.44 10.78
CA GLU A 198 17.25 -6.25 11.63
C GLU A 198 16.84 -6.69 13.05
N THR A 199 17.48 -6.10 14.04
CA THR A 199 17.06 -6.30 15.45
C THR A 199 15.83 -5.43 15.69
N VAL A 200 14.64 -6.02 15.75
CA VAL A 200 13.36 -5.32 15.89
C VAL A 200 12.65 -5.75 17.16
N ASN A 201 12.37 -4.80 18.04
CA ASN A 201 11.61 -5.04 19.27
C ASN A 201 10.08 -4.99 19.02
N ASP A 202 9.29 -5.37 20.04
CA ASP A 202 7.82 -5.45 19.89
C ASP A 202 7.16 -4.09 19.67
N THR A 203 7.71 -3.00 20.17
CA THR A 203 7.21 -1.64 19.93
C THR A 203 7.42 -1.25 18.49
N GLN A 204 8.59 -1.51 17.92
CA GLN A 204 8.89 -1.27 16.52
C GLN A 204 7.98 -2.07 15.59
N LYS A 205 7.75 -3.35 15.89
CA LYS A 205 6.79 -4.20 15.15
C LYS A 205 5.38 -3.60 15.18
N LYS A 206 4.93 -3.10 16.34
CA LYS A 206 3.62 -2.45 16.45
C LYS A 206 3.55 -1.15 15.65
N ILE A 207 4.61 -0.33 15.65
CA ILE A 207 4.68 0.89 14.83
C ILE A 207 4.50 0.54 13.35
N VAL A 208 5.24 -0.45 12.86
CA VAL A 208 5.11 -0.91 11.47
C VAL A 208 3.69 -1.40 11.19
N ALA A 209 3.11 -2.19 12.12
CA ALA A 209 1.73 -2.68 12.00
C ALA A 209 0.72 -1.55 11.82
N VAL A 210 0.82 -0.53 12.66
CA VAL A 210 -0.08 0.61 12.64
C VAL A 210 0.18 1.48 11.42
N ALA A 211 1.44 1.72 11.06
CA ALA A 211 1.81 2.54 9.91
C ALA A 211 1.28 1.95 8.59
N THR A 212 1.42 0.63 8.41
CA THR A 212 1.00 -0.07 7.19
C THR A 212 -0.51 -0.33 7.10
N ASN A 213 -1.22 -0.32 8.24
CA ASN A 213 -2.65 -0.59 8.33
C ASN A 213 -3.41 0.51 9.10
N SER A 214 -3.05 1.77 8.89
CA SER A 214 -3.55 2.92 9.67
C SER A 214 -5.08 2.96 9.79
N ALA A 215 -5.80 2.67 8.72
CA ALA A 215 -7.27 2.66 8.73
C ALA A 215 -7.86 1.65 9.73
N LYS A 216 -7.25 0.47 9.89
CA LYS A 216 -7.65 -0.54 10.86
C LYS A 216 -7.55 -0.04 12.31
N TYR A 217 -6.67 0.92 12.56
CA TYR A 217 -6.46 1.55 13.85
C TYR A 217 -7.17 2.91 14.00
N GLY A 218 -8.09 3.23 13.08
CA GLY A 218 -8.86 4.47 13.11
C GLY A 218 -8.06 5.72 12.73
N ILE A 219 -6.88 5.54 12.12
CA ILE A 219 -6.00 6.64 11.72
C ILE A 219 -6.25 6.96 10.24
N SER A 220 -6.74 8.17 9.98
CA SER A 220 -7.06 8.63 8.63
C SER A 220 -5.83 9.20 7.92
N ALA A 221 -5.62 8.78 6.68
CA ALA A 221 -4.71 9.45 5.77
C ALA A 221 -5.39 10.68 5.17
N ARG A 222 -4.76 11.85 5.32
CA ARG A 222 -5.26 13.12 4.78
C ARG A 222 -4.12 13.85 4.08
N SER A 223 -4.38 14.35 2.87
CA SER A 223 -3.39 15.13 2.11
C SER A 223 -2.91 16.34 2.91
N GLY A 224 -1.60 16.59 2.92
CA GLY A 224 -0.99 17.68 3.68
C GLY A 224 -0.80 17.42 5.18
N TYR A 225 -1.19 16.26 5.70
CA TYR A 225 -1.12 15.91 7.12
C TYR A 225 -0.13 14.77 7.40
N CYS A 226 1.01 14.73 6.70
CA CYS A 226 2.02 13.68 6.87
C CYS A 226 2.55 13.60 8.30
N GLN A 227 2.89 14.74 8.91
CA GLN A 227 3.39 14.79 10.30
C GLN A 227 2.30 14.41 11.32
N ALA A 228 1.06 14.85 11.11
CA ALA A 228 -0.04 14.48 12.00
C ALA A 228 -0.29 12.96 11.95
N TRP A 229 -0.22 12.36 10.77
CA TRP A 229 -0.34 10.92 10.61
C TRP A 229 0.78 10.15 11.35
N VAL A 230 2.03 10.59 11.22
CA VAL A 230 3.15 10.01 11.99
C VAL A 230 2.88 10.10 13.49
N ALA A 231 2.46 11.28 13.98
CA ALA A 231 2.13 11.47 15.38
C ALA A 231 0.98 10.55 15.85
N ASP A 232 -0.05 10.35 15.01
CA ASP A 232 -1.18 9.45 15.31
C ASP A 232 -0.73 7.97 15.37
N VAL A 233 0.16 7.54 14.47
CA VAL A 233 0.76 6.19 14.51
C VAL A 233 1.51 5.95 15.81
N TYR A 234 2.38 6.87 16.20
CA TYR A 234 3.12 6.74 17.47
C TYR A 234 2.18 6.78 18.67
N GLN A 235 1.20 7.68 18.69
CA GLN A 235 0.22 7.74 19.77
C GLN A 235 -0.56 6.43 19.93
N ALA A 236 -0.95 5.80 18.85
CA ALA A 236 -1.67 4.53 18.89
C ALA A 236 -0.84 3.37 19.48
N VAL A 237 0.50 3.44 19.36
CA VAL A 237 1.40 2.39 19.84
C VAL A 237 1.89 2.65 21.25
N THR A 238 2.22 3.90 21.59
CA THR A 238 2.95 4.26 22.79
C THR A 238 2.11 5.06 23.78
N GLY A 239 0.95 5.56 23.33
CA GLY A 239 0.11 6.48 24.12
C GLY A 239 0.61 7.93 24.12
N SER A 240 1.79 8.20 23.56
CA SER A 240 2.37 9.56 23.49
C SER A 240 2.29 10.11 22.07
N ARG A 241 1.95 11.39 21.95
CA ARG A 241 1.86 12.11 20.68
C ARG A 241 2.91 13.21 20.65
N GLY A 242 3.80 13.18 19.68
CA GLY A 242 4.76 14.23 19.45
C GLY A 242 4.11 15.60 19.15
N SER A 243 4.75 16.67 19.56
CA SER A 243 4.22 18.03 19.51
C SER A 243 4.56 18.83 18.26
N ALA A 244 5.33 18.25 17.32
CA ALA A 244 5.75 18.94 16.10
C ALA A 244 4.57 19.25 15.16
N HIS A 245 4.54 20.48 14.66
CA HIS A 245 3.45 20.95 13.79
C HIS A 245 3.68 20.63 12.30
N CYS A 246 4.92 20.33 11.91
CA CYS A 246 5.29 20.06 10.53
C CYS A 246 6.47 19.08 10.47
N ALA A 247 6.72 18.52 9.28
CA ALA A 247 7.80 17.54 9.10
C ALA A 247 9.20 18.16 9.34
N LEU A 248 9.44 19.36 8.86
CA LEU A 248 10.72 20.07 9.13
C LEU A 248 10.83 20.45 10.61
N CYS A 249 9.75 20.90 11.25
CA CYS A 249 9.72 21.14 12.70
C CYS A 249 10.07 19.86 13.49
N ALA A 250 9.56 18.71 13.05
CA ALA A 250 9.88 17.42 13.68
C ALA A 250 11.35 17.04 13.47
N ALA A 251 11.89 17.29 12.27
CA ALA A 251 13.31 17.06 12.00
C ALA A 251 14.21 17.93 12.89
N ASP A 252 13.88 19.22 13.05
CA ASP A 252 14.63 20.13 13.93
C ASP A 252 14.67 19.66 15.40
N MET A 253 13.58 18.98 15.84
CA MET A 253 13.46 18.50 17.21
C MET A 253 14.10 17.13 17.42
N TRP A 254 14.01 16.21 16.44
CA TRP A 254 14.23 14.79 16.65
C TRP A 254 15.14 14.11 15.62
N ALA A 255 15.71 14.82 14.65
CA ALA A 255 16.67 14.23 13.73
C ALA A 255 17.93 13.79 14.48
N VAL A 256 18.37 12.57 14.18
CA VAL A 256 19.52 11.92 14.84
C VAL A 256 20.71 11.79 13.89
N SER A 257 20.44 11.42 12.62
CA SER A 257 21.48 11.16 11.66
C SER A 257 21.02 11.40 10.22
N SER A 258 21.98 11.63 9.34
CA SER A 258 21.80 11.62 7.88
C SER A 258 22.29 10.31 7.23
N ASP A 259 22.82 9.40 8.02
CA ASP A 259 23.28 8.09 7.53
C ASP A 259 22.11 7.10 7.54
N PHE A 260 21.42 7.00 6.41
CA PHE A 260 20.27 6.10 6.26
C PHE A 260 20.64 4.60 6.29
N SER A 261 21.93 4.24 6.21
CA SER A 261 22.34 2.83 6.35
C SER A 261 22.16 2.29 7.77
N GLN A 262 22.02 3.17 8.74
CA GLN A 262 21.86 2.85 10.17
C GLN A 262 20.45 3.11 10.70
N ILE A 263 19.49 3.37 9.81
CA ILE A 263 18.14 3.72 10.22
C ILE A 263 17.44 2.53 10.91
N PRO A 264 16.96 2.66 12.14
CA PRO A 264 16.23 1.59 12.81
C PRO A 264 14.78 1.51 12.32
N VAL A 265 14.22 0.30 12.31
CA VAL A 265 12.81 0.09 12.02
C VAL A 265 11.93 0.90 12.96
N GLY A 266 10.91 1.53 12.42
CA GLY A 266 10.00 2.39 13.19
C GLY A 266 10.50 3.83 13.34
N ALA A 267 11.70 4.18 12.89
CA ALA A 267 12.18 5.57 12.90
C ALA A 267 11.46 6.42 11.85
N THR A 268 11.38 7.72 12.09
CA THR A 268 10.89 8.70 11.11
C THR A 268 11.98 9.09 10.12
N VAL A 269 11.60 9.29 8.87
CA VAL A 269 12.45 9.83 7.81
C VAL A 269 11.94 11.20 7.40
N TYR A 270 12.85 12.15 7.26
CA TYR A 270 12.56 13.56 6.98
C TYR A 270 13.09 13.98 5.63
N GLY A 271 12.27 14.68 4.85
CA GLY A 271 12.64 15.19 3.55
C GLY A 271 11.94 16.52 3.23
N TYR A 272 12.41 17.15 2.17
CA TYR A 272 11.80 18.33 1.62
C TYR A 272 10.62 17.94 0.71
N SER A 273 9.72 18.87 0.48
CA SER A 273 8.65 18.76 -0.50
C SER A 273 8.46 20.10 -1.20
N SER A 274 7.53 20.20 -2.13
CA SER A 274 7.11 21.49 -2.69
C SER A 274 6.46 22.41 -1.64
N SER A 275 6.06 21.86 -0.51
CA SER A 275 5.54 22.61 0.64
C SER A 275 6.68 23.07 1.56
N GLN A 276 6.56 24.27 2.13
CA GLN A 276 7.48 24.80 3.15
C GLN A 276 7.52 23.96 4.44
N TYR A 277 6.60 23.00 4.61
CA TYR A 277 6.49 22.16 5.81
C TYR A 277 7.28 20.85 5.69
N GLY A 278 7.84 20.55 4.50
CA GLY A 278 8.55 19.31 4.23
C GLY A 278 7.63 18.08 4.14
N HIS A 279 8.25 16.91 4.16
CA HIS A 279 7.56 15.62 4.15
C HIS A 279 8.21 14.65 5.14
N VAL A 280 7.42 13.70 5.64
CA VAL A 280 7.87 12.72 6.64
C VAL A 280 7.20 11.38 6.38
N GLY A 281 7.94 10.31 6.67
CA GLY A 281 7.46 8.94 6.65
C GLY A 281 7.99 8.16 7.84
N ILE A 282 7.63 6.89 7.91
CA ILE A 282 8.13 5.92 8.91
C ILE A 282 8.87 4.82 8.17
N TYR A 283 10.12 4.58 8.53
CA TYR A 283 10.88 3.44 8.04
C TYR A 283 10.30 2.15 8.61
N ILE A 284 9.86 1.26 7.74
CA ILE A 284 9.15 0.04 8.13
C ILE A 284 10.01 -1.23 8.01
N GLY A 285 11.34 -1.05 7.84
CA GLY A 285 12.27 -2.15 7.63
C GLY A 285 12.45 -2.51 6.15
N ASN A 286 13.43 -3.37 5.86
CA ASN A 286 13.75 -3.85 4.52
C ASN A 286 13.94 -2.72 3.48
N GLY A 287 14.48 -1.57 3.91
CA GLY A 287 14.66 -0.40 3.06
C GLY A 287 13.37 0.29 2.60
N MET A 288 12.24 0.16 3.33
CA MET A 288 10.92 0.70 2.99
C MET A 288 10.48 1.82 3.90
N VAL A 289 9.69 2.72 3.32
CA VAL A 289 9.07 3.84 4.03
C VAL A 289 7.57 3.82 3.78
N ALA A 290 6.78 3.85 4.85
CA ALA A 290 5.36 4.16 4.80
C ALA A 290 5.17 5.66 5.05
N HIS A 291 4.35 6.33 4.24
CA HIS A 291 4.08 7.75 4.39
C HIS A 291 2.67 8.12 3.92
N ASN A 292 2.16 9.26 4.39
CA ASN A 292 0.84 9.76 4.05
C ASN A 292 0.93 10.87 3.00
N ILE A 293 0.27 10.64 1.84
CA ILE A 293 0.10 11.63 0.76
C ILE A 293 -1.37 11.96 0.47
N GLY A 294 -2.27 11.61 1.39
CA GLY A 294 -3.73 11.55 1.23
C GLY A 294 -4.23 10.12 1.28
N GLU A 295 -3.33 9.21 1.05
CA GLU A 295 -3.41 7.76 1.28
C GLU A 295 -2.07 7.29 1.89
N ILE A 296 -2.04 6.09 2.43
CA ILE A 296 -0.79 5.50 2.90
C ILE A 296 -0.08 4.86 1.72
N LYS A 297 1.03 5.45 1.36
CA LYS A 297 1.92 4.92 0.33
C LYS A 297 3.13 4.27 0.97
N ILE A 298 3.52 3.12 0.44
CA ILE A 298 4.76 2.44 0.80
C ILE A 298 5.67 2.48 -0.42
N GLN A 299 6.89 2.96 -0.26
CA GLN A 299 7.89 2.98 -1.33
C GLN A 299 9.29 2.72 -0.78
N SER A 300 10.25 2.42 -1.66
CA SER A 300 11.61 2.21 -1.23
C SER A 300 12.21 3.47 -0.60
N LEU A 301 13.06 3.30 0.40
CA LEU A 301 13.78 4.39 1.05
C LEU A 301 14.59 5.20 0.02
N GLU A 302 15.23 4.53 -0.93
CA GLU A 302 15.98 5.16 -2.02
C GLU A 302 15.08 6.08 -2.86
N SER A 303 13.96 5.55 -3.36
CA SER A 303 12.98 6.32 -4.14
C SER A 303 12.35 7.45 -3.31
N TRP A 304 12.12 7.21 -2.02
CA TRP A 304 11.60 8.22 -1.11
C TRP A 304 12.61 9.37 -0.91
N ILE A 305 13.90 9.04 -0.71
CA ILE A 305 15.00 10.01 -0.60
C ILE A 305 15.11 10.84 -1.88
N GLU A 306 15.04 10.21 -3.04
CA GLU A 306 15.08 10.94 -4.33
C GLU A 306 13.89 11.89 -4.50
N THR A 307 12.69 11.41 -4.20
CA THR A 307 11.44 12.17 -4.38
C THR A 307 11.35 13.36 -3.45
N TYR A 308 11.68 13.15 -2.18
CA TYR A 308 11.53 14.16 -1.13
C TYR A 308 12.85 14.80 -0.70
N LYS A 309 13.96 14.53 -1.41
CA LYS A 309 15.30 15.03 -1.02
C LYS A 309 15.55 14.71 0.46
N GLY A 310 15.40 13.44 0.81
CA GLY A 310 15.56 12.97 2.18
C GLY A 310 16.91 13.38 2.75
N PHE A 311 16.93 13.99 3.93
CA PHE A 311 18.14 14.57 4.51
C PHE A 311 18.48 14.03 5.89
N ALA A 312 17.52 13.46 6.62
CA ALA A 312 17.74 12.92 7.95
C ALA A 312 16.69 11.87 8.33
N TRP A 313 17.03 11.08 9.32
CA TRP A 313 16.10 10.25 10.07
C TRP A 313 16.23 10.52 11.57
N GLY A 314 15.22 10.17 12.34
CA GLY A 314 15.22 10.38 13.77
C GLY A 314 14.25 9.50 14.49
N ASN A 315 14.41 9.47 15.79
CA ASN A 315 13.44 8.85 16.67
C ASN A 315 12.54 9.95 17.20
N ASN A 316 11.25 9.82 17.00
CA ASN A 316 10.29 10.64 17.72
C ASN A 316 10.55 10.45 19.23
N GLU A 317 10.20 11.41 20.11
CA GLU A 317 10.43 11.46 21.58
C GLU A 317 10.34 10.12 22.35
N ILE A 318 10.06 9.04 21.67
CA ILE A 318 9.58 7.77 22.20
C ILE A 318 10.69 6.69 22.20
N TYR A 319 11.82 6.95 21.54
CA TYR A 319 12.97 6.06 21.52
C TYR A 319 14.14 6.57 22.39
N GLY A 320 13.84 7.45 23.34
CA GLY A 320 14.82 7.93 24.29
C GLY A 320 15.20 6.89 25.35
#